data_11e0d5c22b1e53178f24fbf17f57a771
#
_entry.id   11e0d5c22b1e53178f24fbf17f57a771
#
_cell.length_a   1.000
_cell.length_b   1.000
_cell.length_c   1.000
_cell.angle_alpha   90.00
_cell.angle_beta   90.00
_cell.angle_gamma   90.00
#
_symmetry.space_group_name_H-M   'P 1'
#
loop_
_entity.id
_entity.type
_entity.pdbx_description
1 polymer ?
#
loop_
_entity_poly.entity_id
_entity_poly.type
_entity_poly.pdbx_seq_one_letter_code
_entity_poly.pdbx_strand_id
1 'polypeptide(L)'
;MLDAIESALLVLLVVLLAFIWLVPFAGKWKVYGKLGMPGWYSIVPVYADYKLCERVHRGDGARTFLMAYLIVLICSWVFCWVDTLSLVLALVQLVMNIIVLNDLSHAFGKEAGYTIGLAIAGFIFWTILGFGSSEPVDLNSDSDDGF
;
A
#
# COMPACT_ATOMS: atom_id res chain seq x y z
N MET A 1 20.66 26.21 29.48
CA MET A 1 21.21 26.16 28.11
C MET A 1 21.19 24.75 27.54
N LEU A 2 21.62 23.74 28.29
CA LEU A 2 21.52 22.32 27.87
C LEU A 2 20.07 21.88 27.68
N ASP A 3 19.18 22.23 28.62
CA ASP A 3 17.75 21.88 28.54
C ASP A 3 17.03 22.48 27.33
N ALA A 4 17.46 23.66 26.88
CA ALA A 4 16.92 24.29 25.68
C ALA A 4 17.40 23.58 24.40
N ILE A 5 18.62 23.05 24.39
CA ILE A 5 19.15 22.28 23.26
C ILE A 5 18.47 20.91 23.19
N GLU A 6 18.27 20.23 24.33
CA GLU A 6 17.56 18.97 24.39
C GLU A 6 16.10 19.09 23.93
N SER A 7 15.40 20.13 24.40
CA SER A 7 14.02 20.36 23.97
C SER A 7 13.92 20.69 22.48
N ALA A 8 14.87 21.45 21.92
CA ALA A 8 14.92 21.73 20.51
C ALA A 8 15.20 20.46 19.67
N LEU A 9 16.08 19.59 20.13
CA LEU A 9 16.37 18.30 19.49
C LEU A 9 15.16 17.37 19.54
N LEU A 10 14.43 17.31 20.64
CA LEU A 10 13.21 16.53 20.76
C LEU A 10 12.13 17.03 19.81
N VAL A 11 11.92 18.33 19.75
CA VAL A 11 10.96 18.93 18.78
C VAL A 11 11.35 18.60 17.35
N LEU A 12 12.62 18.76 17.00
CA LEU A 12 13.12 18.43 15.67
C LEU A 12 12.90 16.94 15.36
N LEU A 13 13.19 16.06 16.30
CA LEU A 13 12.97 14.61 16.15
C LEU A 13 11.50 14.28 15.91
N VAL A 14 10.58 14.88 16.71
CA VAL A 14 9.14 14.67 16.56
C VAL A 14 8.65 15.18 15.20
N VAL A 15 9.12 16.34 14.75
CA VAL A 15 8.79 16.89 13.43
C VAL A 15 9.29 15.99 12.31
N LEU A 16 10.52 15.50 12.40
CA LEU A 16 11.07 14.56 11.41
C LEU A 16 10.31 13.24 11.37
N LEU A 17 9.96 12.68 12.53
CA LEU A 17 9.15 11.47 12.60
C LEU A 17 7.76 11.69 12.01
N ALA A 18 7.10 12.81 12.33
CA ALA A 18 5.82 13.17 11.75
C ALA A 18 5.92 13.31 10.23
N PHE A 19 6.99 13.89 9.72
CA PHE A 19 7.21 14.05 8.28
C PHE A 19 7.40 12.69 7.58
N ILE A 20 8.20 11.79 8.18
CA ILE A 20 8.42 10.43 7.67
C ILE A 20 7.10 9.64 7.60
N TRP A 21 6.16 9.88 8.52
CA TRP A 21 4.85 9.23 8.52
C TRP A 21 3.85 9.87 7.55
N LEU A 22 3.82 11.19 7.46
CA LEU A 22 2.85 11.94 6.66
C LEU A 22 3.14 11.88 5.15
N VAL A 23 4.41 11.87 4.74
CA VAL A 23 4.79 11.88 3.32
C VAL A 23 4.30 10.63 2.57
N PRO A 24 4.53 9.39 3.03
CA PRO A 24 4.00 8.21 2.35
C PRO A 24 2.47 8.14 2.40
N PHE A 25 1.86 8.71 3.43
CA PHE A 25 0.41 8.80 3.53
C PHE A 25 -0.18 9.71 2.44
N ALA A 26 0.44 10.87 2.24
CA ALA A 26 0.08 11.78 1.15
C ALA A 26 0.33 11.14 -0.23
N GLY A 27 1.41 10.35 -0.37
CA GLY A 27 1.69 9.56 -1.56
C GLY A 27 0.59 8.56 -1.86
N LYS A 28 0.21 7.75 -0.87
CA LYS A 28 -0.92 6.80 -0.99
C LYS A 28 -2.22 7.50 -1.35
N TRP A 29 -2.55 8.59 -0.68
CA TRP A 29 -3.75 9.39 -0.97
C TRP A 29 -3.83 9.78 -2.45
N LYS A 30 -2.72 10.25 -3.01
CA LYS A 30 -2.61 10.63 -4.41
C LYS A 30 -2.74 9.43 -5.37
N VAL A 31 -2.09 8.30 -5.04
CA VAL A 31 -2.20 7.06 -5.83
C VAL A 31 -3.64 6.57 -5.87
N TYR A 32 -4.36 6.59 -4.74
CA TYR A 32 -5.79 6.23 -4.73
C TYR A 32 -6.62 7.17 -5.60
N GLY A 33 -6.34 8.47 -5.57
CA GLY A 33 -6.97 9.44 -6.47
C GLY A 33 -6.73 9.14 -7.94
N LYS A 34 -5.50 8.76 -8.32
CA LYS A 34 -5.14 8.35 -9.70
C LYS A 34 -5.86 7.07 -10.15
N LEU A 35 -6.09 6.15 -9.22
CA LEU A 35 -6.85 4.92 -9.48
C LEU A 35 -8.39 5.14 -9.51
N GLY A 36 -8.84 6.40 -9.42
CA GLY A 36 -10.27 6.73 -9.40
C GLY A 36 -10.98 6.36 -8.10
N MET A 37 -10.22 6.21 -7.01
CA MET A 37 -10.75 5.91 -5.67
C MET A 37 -10.64 7.13 -4.75
N PRO A 38 -11.57 7.29 -3.79
CA PRO A 38 -11.46 8.35 -2.80
C PRO A 38 -10.18 8.21 -1.97
N GLY A 39 -9.36 9.25 -1.88
CA GLY A 39 -8.08 9.24 -1.18
C GLY A 39 -8.21 8.88 0.31
N TRP A 40 -9.35 9.18 0.95
CA TRP A 40 -9.59 8.86 2.36
C TRP A 40 -9.55 7.35 2.67
N TYR A 41 -9.68 6.47 1.66
CA TYR A 41 -9.50 5.03 1.86
C TYR A 41 -8.12 4.70 2.43
N SER A 42 -7.09 5.49 2.12
CA SER A 42 -5.75 5.31 2.68
C SER A 42 -5.68 5.42 4.21
N ILE A 43 -6.71 6.00 4.86
CA ILE A 43 -6.78 6.17 6.32
C ILE A 43 -7.12 4.85 7.03
N VAL A 44 -7.92 3.99 6.39
CA VAL A 44 -8.35 2.71 6.98
C VAL A 44 -7.52 1.59 6.35
N PRO A 45 -6.43 1.12 7.00
CA PRO A 45 -5.43 0.27 6.34
C PRO A 45 -6.03 -1.02 5.77
N VAL A 46 -6.87 -1.72 6.51
CA VAL A 46 -7.51 -2.96 6.06
C VAL A 46 -8.41 -2.72 4.84
N TYR A 47 -9.21 -1.66 4.89
CA TYR A 47 -10.13 -1.31 3.82
C TYR A 47 -9.41 -0.77 2.59
N ALA A 48 -8.32 -0.03 2.84
CA ALA A 48 -7.44 0.48 1.79
C ALA A 48 -6.84 -0.66 0.95
N ASP A 49 -6.24 -1.64 1.62
CA ASP A 49 -5.60 -2.78 0.97
C ASP A 49 -6.64 -3.65 0.23
N TYR A 50 -7.83 -3.83 0.81
CA TYR A 50 -8.92 -4.51 0.16
C TYR A 50 -9.34 -3.81 -1.14
N LYS A 51 -9.59 -2.50 -1.09
CA LYS A 51 -10.03 -1.73 -2.25
C LYS A 51 -8.93 -1.59 -3.30
N LEU A 52 -7.68 -1.49 -2.88
CA LEU A 52 -6.54 -1.50 -3.79
C LEU A 52 -6.46 -2.83 -4.55
N CYS A 53 -6.54 -3.94 -3.82
CA CYS A 53 -6.53 -5.27 -4.41
C CYS A 53 -7.70 -5.46 -5.40
N GLU A 54 -8.92 -5.08 -5.00
CA GLU A 54 -10.10 -5.15 -5.87
C GLU A 54 -9.92 -4.34 -7.17
N ARG A 55 -9.19 -3.22 -7.12
CA ARG A 55 -8.98 -2.34 -8.25
C ARG A 55 -7.88 -2.80 -9.20
N VAL A 56 -6.77 -3.29 -8.66
CA VAL A 56 -5.58 -3.64 -9.46
C VAL A 56 -5.51 -5.13 -9.82
N HIS A 57 -5.98 -6.01 -8.95
CA HIS A 57 -5.99 -7.45 -9.20
C HIS A 57 -7.26 -7.84 -9.95
N ARG A 58 -7.17 -7.89 -11.27
CA ARG A 58 -8.27 -8.26 -12.17
C ARG A 58 -7.90 -9.55 -12.89
N GLY A 59 -8.83 -10.47 -12.99
CA GLY A 59 -8.66 -11.72 -13.70
C GLY A 59 -9.44 -12.88 -13.09
N ASP A 60 -9.29 -14.04 -13.67
CA ASP A 60 -9.90 -15.27 -13.19
C ASP A 60 -9.37 -15.59 -11.77
N GLY A 61 -10.28 -15.64 -10.81
CA GLY A 61 -9.93 -15.89 -9.41
C GLY A 61 -9.69 -14.65 -8.55
N ALA A 62 -9.79 -13.42 -9.08
CA ALA A 62 -9.62 -12.18 -8.32
C ALA A 62 -10.48 -12.15 -7.05
N ARG A 63 -11.73 -12.60 -7.11
CA ARG A 63 -12.62 -12.70 -5.94
C ARG A 63 -12.10 -13.68 -4.89
N THR A 64 -11.59 -14.83 -5.32
CA THR A 64 -11.02 -15.85 -4.42
C THR A 64 -9.76 -15.34 -3.76
N PHE A 65 -8.87 -14.68 -4.52
CA PHE A 65 -7.68 -14.03 -3.99
C PHE A 65 -8.02 -12.96 -2.95
N LEU A 66 -9.00 -12.13 -3.24
CA LEU A 66 -9.48 -11.04 -2.38
C LEU A 66 -10.04 -11.57 -1.07
N MET A 67 -10.84 -12.64 -1.12
CA MET A 67 -11.37 -13.33 0.07
C MET A 67 -10.23 -13.94 0.90
N ALA A 68 -9.29 -14.62 0.26
CA ALA A 68 -8.12 -15.19 0.94
C ALA A 68 -7.26 -14.10 1.58
N TYR A 69 -7.02 -12.98 0.89
CA TYR A 69 -6.29 -11.83 1.40
C TYR A 69 -6.94 -11.26 2.67
N LEU A 70 -8.25 -11.04 2.65
CA LEU A 70 -9.00 -10.57 3.82
C LEU A 70 -8.92 -11.55 5.00
N ILE A 71 -9.08 -12.85 4.73
CA ILE A 71 -9.03 -13.88 5.77
C ILE A 71 -7.64 -13.88 6.42
N VAL A 72 -6.57 -13.89 5.63
CA VAL A 72 -5.19 -13.86 6.15
C VAL A 72 -4.94 -12.59 6.96
N LEU A 73 -5.44 -11.45 6.50
CA LEU A 73 -5.27 -10.17 7.17
C LEU A 73 -5.99 -10.14 8.52
N ILE A 74 -7.24 -10.62 8.58
CA ILE A 74 -8.01 -10.74 9.83
C ILE A 74 -7.34 -11.76 10.76
N CYS A 75 -6.92 -12.91 10.25
CA CYS A 75 -6.22 -13.93 11.04
C CYS A 75 -4.91 -13.38 11.61
N SER A 76 -4.14 -12.61 10.84
CA SER A 76 -2.91 -11.98 11.32
C SER A 76 -3.16 -11.04 12.49
N TRP A 77 -4.27 -10.31 12.46
CA TRP A 77 -4.68 -9.44 13.57
C TRP A 77 -5.12 -10.22 14.81
N VAL A 78 -5.92 -11.27 14.63
CA VAL A 78 -6.45 -12.07 15.74
C VAL A 78 -5.35 -12.89 16.42
N PHE A 79 -4.46 -13.48 15.62
CA PHE A 79 -3.41 -14.39 16.10
C PHE A 79 -2.04 -13.71 16.27
N CYS A 80 -1.97 -12.38 16.34
CA CYS A 80 -0.71 -11.64 16.55
C CYS A 80 0.00 -11.99 17.88
N TRP A 81 -0.72 -12.58 18.83
CA TRP A 81 -0.18 -13.00 20.14
C TRP A 81 0.44 -14.42 20.14
N VAL A 82 0.32 -15.15 19.03
CA VAL A 82 0.88 -16.52 18.92
C VAL A 82 2.10 -16.48 18.01
N ASP A 83 3.29 -16.48 18.60
CA ASP A 83 4.56 -16.22 17.91
C ASP A 83 4.78 -17.04 16.65
N THR A 84 4.61 -18.36 16.71
CA THR A 84 4.85 -19.24 15.56
C THR A 84 3.80 -19.04 14.47
N LEU A 85 2.53 -18.91 14.84
CA LEU A 85 1.44 -18.71 13.89
C LEU A 85 1.50 -17.34 13.25
N SER A 86 1.82 -16.30 14.02
CA SER A 86 1.99 -14.94 13.53
C SER A 86 3.10 -14.83 12.48
N LEU A 87 4.21 -15.57 12.68
CA LEU A 87 5.30 -15.61 11.69
C LEU A 87 4.85 -16.21 10.36
N VAL A 88 4.14 -17.34 10.40
CA VAL A 88 3.63 -17.99 9.19
C VAL A 88 2.62 -17.10 8.47
N LEU A 89 1.68 -16.50 9.21
CA LEU A 89 0.70 -15.58 8.65
C LEU A 89 1.37 -14.33 8.05
N ALA A 90 2.41 -13.79 8.71
CA ALA A 90 3.17 -12.66 8.21
C ALA A 90 3.88 -12.98 6.89
N LEU A 91 4.45 -14.19 6.75
CA LEU A 91 5.06 -14.62 5.49
C LEU A 91 4.03 -14.76 4.37
N VAL A 92 2.87 -15.35 4.64
CA VAL A 92 1.77 -15.44 3.67
C VAL A 92 1.29 -14.05 3.28
N GLN A 93 1.10 -13.17 4.26
CA GLN A 93 0.69 -11.78 4.03
C GLN A 93 1.72 -11.02 3.19
N LEU A 94 3.02 -11.24 3.44
CA LEU A 94 4.10 -10.64 2.67
C LEU A 94 4.03 -11.04 1.19
N VAL A 95 3.86 -12.34 0.92
CA VAL A 95 3.74 -12.86 -0.45
C VAL A 95 2.51 -12.26 -1.15
N MET A 96 1.35 -12.27 -0.50
CA MET A 96 0.12 -11.69 -1.05
C MET A 96 0.27 -10.19 -1.30
N ASN A 97 0.94 -9.48 -0.40
CA ASN A 97 1.20 -8.05 -0.55
C ASN A 97 2.12 -7.77 -1.76
N ILE A 98 3.15 -8.58 -1.97
CA ILE A 98 4.03 -8.47 -3.14
C ILE A 98 3.24 -8.66 -4.44
N ILE A 99 2.28 -9.60 -4.48
CA ILE A 99 1.41 -9.80 -5.64
C ILE A 99 0.59 -8.53 -5.92
N VAL A 100 -0.06 -7.97 -4.90
CA VAL A 100 -0.84 -6.73 -5.05
C VAL A 100 0.03 -5.55 -5.48
N LEU A 101 1.24 -5.42 -4.93
CA LEU A 101 2.20 -4.38 -5.32
C LEU A 101 2.72 -4.58 -6.75
N ASN A 102 2.86 -5.83 -7.20
CA ASN A 102 3.20 -6.13 -8.58
C ASN A 102 2.09 -5.71 -9.53
N ASP A 103 0.85 -6.06 -9.22
CA ASP A 103 -0.32 -5.67 -10.02
C ASP A 103 -0.47 -4.14 -10.05
N LEU A 104 -0.22 -3.47 -8.91
CA LEU A 104 -0.18 -2.02 -8.84
C LEU A 104 0.93 -1.43 -9.72
N SER A 105 2.12 -2.00 -9.69
CA SER A 105 3.25 -1.58 -10.53
C SER A 105 2.89 -1.68 -12.02
N HIS A 106 2.31 -2.80 -12.43
CA HIS A 106 1.84 -3.00 -13.81
C HIS A 106 0.71 -2.06 -14.20
N ALA A 107 -0.22 -1.77 -13.28
CA ALA A 107 -1.29 -0.79 -13.52
C ALA A 107 -0.77 0.62 -13.83
N PHE A 108 0.44 0.95 -13.36
CA PHE A 108 1.13 2.21 -13.69
C PHE A 108 2.18 2.05 -14.80
N GLY A 109 2.17 0.93 -15.54
CA GLY A 109 3.09 0.67 -16.64
C GLY A 109 4.54 0.54 -16.19
N LYS A 110 4.79 0.10 -14.95
CA LYS A 110 6.13 -0.10 -14.39
C LYS A 110 6.50 -1.58 -14.40
N GLU A 111 7.80 -1.85 -14.46
CA GLU A 111 8.36 -3.20 -14.45
C GLU A 111 8.48 -3.78 -13.03
N ALA A 112 8.75 -5.10 -12.96
CA ALA A 112 8.92 -5.83 -11.70
C ALA A 112 10.00 -5.22 -10.75
N GLY A 113 11.00 -4.54 -11.30
CA GLY A 113 12.00 -3.80 -10.50
C GLY A 113 11.37 -2.72 -9.63
N TYR A 114 10.31 -2.09 -10.09
CA TYR A 114 9.56 -1.10 -9.33
C TYR A 114 8.75 -1.74 -8.18
N THR A 115 8.25 -2.94 -8.40
CA THR A 115 7.58 -3.76 -7.35
C THR A 115 8.50 -4.03 -6.18
N ILE A 116 9.76 -4.40 -6.45
CA ILE A 116 10.78 -4.62 -5.42
C ILE A 116 11.04 -3.33 -4.64
N GLY A 117 11.13 -2.20 -5.35
CA GLY A 117 11.25 -0.88 -4.74
C GLY A 117 10.08 -0.54 -3.83
N LEU A 118 8.83 -0.80 -4.26
CA LEU A 118 7.62 -0.63 -3.45
C LEU A 118 7.62 -1.51 -2.21
N ALA A 119 8.10 -2.75 -2.31
CA ALA A 119 8.14 -3.68 -1.19
C ALA A 119 9.20 -3.31 -0.13
N ILE A 120 10.38 -2.86 -0.57
CA ILE A 120 11.53 -2.56 0.32
C ILE A 120 11.50 -1.12 0.82
N ALA A 121 11.27 -0.16 -0.07
CA ALA A 121 11.31 1.27 0.21
C ALA A 121 9.95 1.93 -0.09
N GLY A 122 8.87 1.29 0.37
CA GLY A 122 7.50 1.69 0.07
C GLY A 122 7.24 3.17 0.31
N PHE A 123 7.77 3.75 1.40
CA PHE A 123 7.54 5.16 1.72
C PHE A 123 8.06 6.11 0.63
N ILE A 124 9.18 5.79 -0.03
CA ILE A 124 9.74 6.57 -1.13
C ILE A 124 8.93 6.33 -2.40
N PHE A 125 8.71 5.06 -2.74
CA PHE A 125 8.07 4.68 -3.99
C PHE A 125 6.58 5.05 -4.05
N TRP A 126 5.86 4.99 -2.93
CA TRP A 126 4.49 5.52 -2.83
C TRP A 126 4.44 7.03 -3.06
N THR A 127 5.45 7.75 -2.57
CA THR A 127 5.57 9.19 -2.80
C THR A 127 5.87 9.48 -4.27
N ILE A 128 6.81 8.76 -4.88
CA ILE A 128 7.16 8.91 -6.30
C ILE A 128 5.94 8.59 -7.17
N LEU A 129 5.20 7.51 -6.88
CA LEU A 129 4.02 7.12 -7.64
C LEU A 129 2.87 8.12 -7.49
N GLY A 130 2.68 8.65 -6.28
CA GLY A 130 1.63 9.62 -5.99
C GLY A 130 1.88 10.99 -6.62
N PHE A 131 3.09 11.50 -6.52
CA PHE A 131 3.46 12.86 -6.98
C PHE A 131 4.13 12.86 -8.36
N GLY A 132 4.56 11.70 -8.87
CA GLY A 132 5.14 11.57 -10.20
C GLY A 132 4.11 11.75 -11.32
N SER A 133 4.61 11.91 -12.53
CA SER A 133 3.81 12.04 -13.76
C SER A 133 3.20 10.72 -14.26
N SER A 134 3.47 9.60 -13.57
CA SER A 134 2.92 8.29 -13.97
C SER A 134 1.41 8.26 -13.74
N GLU A 135 0.66 8.01 -14.80
CA GLU A 135 -0.78 7.77 -14.75
C GLU A 135 -1.05 6.26 -14.86
N PRO A 136 -2.11 5.73 -14.24
CA PRO A 136 -2.49 4.33 -14.44
C PRO A 136 -2.86 4.12 -15.90
N VAL A 137 -2.41 3.01 -16.47
CA VAL A 137 -2.86 2.53 -17.77
C VAL A 137 -4.36 2.29 -17.68
N ASP A 138 -5.09 2.71 -18.71
CA ASP A 138 -6.56 2.79 -18.70
C ASP A 138 -7.21 1.50 -18.20
N LEU A 139 -7.61 1.49 -16.93
CA LEU A 139 -8.28 0.36 -16.28
C LEU A 139 -9.75 0.22 -16.74
N ASN A 140 -10.21 1.13 -17.59
CA ASN A 140 -11.58 1.19 -18.08
C ASN A 140 -11.74 0.66 -19.52
N SER A 141 -10.64 0.34 -20.22
CA SER A 141 -10.71 -0.13 -21.61
C SER A 141 -11.33 -1.52 -21.77
N ASP A 142 -11.39 -2.31 -20.69
CA ASP A 142 -11.96 -3.67 -20.74
C ASP A 142 -13.48 -3.71 -20.45
N SER A 143 -14.13 -2.56 -20.27
CA SER A 143 -15.57 -2.52 -19.94
C SER A 143 -16.47 -2.29 -21.19
N ASP A 144 -15.89 -2.04 -22.34
CA ASP A 144 -16.66 -1.72 -23.56
C ASP A 144 -16.83 -2.89 -24.57
N ASP A 145 -16.16 -4.04 -24.34
CA ASP A 145 -16.27 -5.19 -25.25
C ASP A 145 -17.24 -6.27 -24.75
N GLY A 146 -18.27 -5.91 -24.04
CA GLY A 146 -19.26 -6.83 -23.48
C GLY A 146 -20.70 -6.50 -23.86
N PHE A 147 -21.02 -6.51 -25.14
CA PHE A 147 -22.39 -6.75 -25.62
C PHE A 147 -22.40 -7.89 -26.63
#